data_688b9c5099a109c36bb731dd2c906054
#
_entry.id   688b9c5099a109c36bb731dd2c906054
#
_cell.length_a   1.000
_cell.length_b   1.000
_cell.length_c   1.000
_cell.angle_alpha   90.00
_cell.angle_beta   90.00
_cell.angle_gamma   90.00
#
_symmetry.space_group_name_H-M   'P 1'
#
loop_
_entity.id
_entity.type
_entity.pdbx_description
1 polymer ?
#
loop_
_entity_poly.entity_id
_entity_poly.type
_entity_poly.pdbx_seq_one_letter_code
_entity_poly.pdbx_strand_id
1 'polypeptide(L)'
;MNVDLDARAALNETTSGRPLSTVVRLYQLKDSKTFAQLEYVQLQNNDLELLKTDLVATKDVVIRPGASASISEPMDKDAGYVGVVAFFRAPGSDGVWKLLIPKRQWKDTDPVKIHVQGNRLAYEGAKPRPVTRDTPQQSVPAVAASAASGVSEASAAAKAASPSLESAADSVKSAKAGASAVARSAGGLLSN
;
A
#
# COMPACT_ATOMS: atom_id res chain seq x y z
N MET A 1 -22.02 2.36 14.35
CA MET A 1 -21.28 2.83 13.17
C MET A 1 -21.86 2.17 11.94
N ASN A 2 -22.14 2.96 10.92
CA ASN A 2 -22.57 2.44 9.63
C ASN A 2 -21.44 2.65 8.62
N VAL A 3 -21.07 1.60 7.91
CA VAL A 3 -20.01 1.63 6.91
C VAL A 3 -20.49 0.93 5.65
N ASP A 4 -20.40 1.63 4.53
CA ASP A 4 -20.65 1.04 3.22
C ASP A 4 -19.32 0.77 2.53
N LEU A 5 -19.10 -0.48 2.19
CA LEU A 5 -17.97 -0.93 1.39
C LEU A 5 -18.44 -1.09 -0.06
N ASP A 6 -17.70 -0.52 -0.99
CA ASP A 6 -17.94 -0.65 -2.43
C ASP A 6 -16.69 -1.13 -3.13
N ALA A 7 -16.72 -2.36 -3.68
CA ALA A 7 -15.60 -2.96 -4.34
C ALA A 7 -15.72 -2.81 -5.87
N ARG A 8 -14.65 -2.33 -6.49
CA ARG A 8 -14.55 -2.30 -7.95
C ARG A 8 -14.34 -3.70 -8.53
N ALA A 9 -14.69 -3.87 -9.80
CA ALA A 9 -14.52 -5.14 -10.50
C ALA A 9 -13.06 -5.64 -10.50
N ALA A 10 -12.10 -4.71 -10.65
CA ALA A 10 -10.67 -4.99 -10.54
C ALA A 10 -10.23 -4.96 -9.07
N LEU A 11 -10.58 -5.99 -8.30
CA LEU A 11 -10.27 -6.11 -6.88
C LEU A 11 -9.25 -7.21 -6.65
N ASN A 12 -8.15 -6.89 -5.91
CA ASN A 12 -7.19 -7.89 -5.40
C ASN A 12 -6.72 -8.89 -6.46
N GLU A 13 -6.35 -8.40 -7.63
CA GLU A 13 -6.07 -9.22 -8.80
C GLU A 13 -4.85 -10.13 -8.62
N THR A 14 -4.94 -11.30 -9.25
CA THR A 14 -3.78 -12.18 -9.43
C THR A 14 -2.80 -11.57 -10.44
N THR A 15 -1.62 -12.17 -10.56
CA THR A 15 -0.64 -11.79 -11.60
C THR A 15 -1.18 -11.96 -13.03
N SER A 16 -2.21 -12.81 -13.21
CA SER A 16 -2.91 -13.00 -14.48
C SER A 16 -4.14 -12.09 -14.65
N GLY A 17 -4.32 -11.09 -13.80
CA GLY A 17 -5.43 -10.14 -13.89
C GLY A 17 -6.80 -10.68 -13.42
N ARG A 18 -6.84 -11.85 -12.78
CA ARG A 18 -8.10 -12.39 -12.26
C ARG A 18 -8.44 -11.77 -10.91
N PRO A 19 -9.62 -11.13 -10.76
CA PRO A 19 -10.02 -10.51 -9.51
C PRO A 19 -10.36 -11.56 -8.44
N LEU A 20 -10.07 -11.23 -7.19
CA LEU A 20 -10.26 -12.09 -6.02
C LEU A 20 -11.06 -11.36 -4.95
N SER A 21 -11.80 -12.13 -4.16
CA SER A 21 -12.42 -11.62 -2.94
C SER A 21 -11.36 -11.19 -1.92
N THR A 22 -11.71 -10.24 -1.07
CA THR A 22 -10.82 -9.69 -0.04
C THR A 22 -11.55 -9.65 1.28
N VAL A 23 -10.85 -9.97 2.36
CA VAL A 23 -11.32 -9.73 3.72
C VAL A 23 -11.02 -8.29 4.08
N VAL A 24 -12.05 -7.57 4.53
CA VAL A 24 -11.92 -6.25 5.13
C VAL A 24 -12.26 -6.39 6.60
N ARG A 25 -11.31 -6.03 7.46
CA ARG A 25 -11.48 -6.05 8.93
C ARG A 25 -11.58 -4.64 9.46
N LEU A 26 -12.61 -4.41 10.23
CA LEU A 26 -12.83 -3.16 10.96
C LEU A 26 -12.46 -3.38 12.43
N TYR A 27 -11.75 -2.41 13.00
CA TYR A 27 -11.33 -2.41 14.40
C TYR A 27 -11.90 -1.18 15.08
N GLN A 28 -12.62 -1.34 16.16
CA GLN A 28 -12.92 -0.23 17.07
C GLN A 28 -11.77 -0.10 18.07
N LEU A 29 -11.14 1.06 18.11
CA LEU A 29 -9.91 1.30 18.86
C LEU A 29 -10.08 2.47 19.83
N LYS A 30 -9.50 2.33 21.03
CA LYS A 30 -9.41 3.41 22.01
C LYS A 30 -8.41 4.47 21.59
N ASP A 31 -7.21 4.04 21.19
CA ASP A 31 -6.12 4.88 20.70
C ASP A 31 -5.70 4.47 19.29
N SER A 32 -5.13 5.42 18.57
CA SER A 32 -4.71 5.27 17.18
C SER A 32 -3.24 4.86 17.02
N LYS A 33 -2.43 5.07 18.04
CA LYS A 33 -0.95 5.01 17.93
C LYS A 33 -0.43 3.64 17.55
N THR A 34 -0.85 2.61 18.29
CA THR A 34 -0.41 1.24 18.02
C THR A 34 -0.80 0.83 16.60
N PHE A 35 -2.08 1.01 16.25
CA PHE A 35 -2.57 0.67 14.91
C PHE A 35 -1.83 1.41 13.79
N ALA A 36 -1.52 2.69 13.99
CA ALA A 36 -0.82 3.50 13.00
C ALA A 36 0.58 2.94 12.67
N GLN A 37 1.27 2.40 13.67
CA GLN A 37 2.65 1.89 13.55
C GLN A 37 2.74 0.48 12.99
N LEU A 38 1.67 -0.32 13.09
CA LEU A 38 1.70 -1.71 12.66
C LEU A 38 1.82 -1.84 11.13
N GLU A 39 2.70 -2.73 10.71
CA GLU A 39 2.91 -3.10 9.32
C GLU A 39 1.87 -4.14 8.86
N TYR A 40 1.74 -4.29 7.54
CA TYR A 40 0.79 -5.21 6.93
C TYR A 40 0.90 -6.64 7.47
N VAL A 41 2.11 -7.18 7.49
CA VAL A 41 2.37 -8.57 7.94
C VAL A 41 2.03 -8.75 9.42
N GLN A 42 2.25 -7.73 10.24
CA GLN A 42 1.91 -7.75 11.66
C GLN A 42 0.40 -7.79 11.86
N LEU A 43 -0.35 -6.96 11.14
CA LEU A 43 -1.81 -6.97 11.18
C LEU A 43 -2.41 -8.24 10.57
N GLN A 44 -1.77 -8.83 9.58
CA GLN A 44 -2.23 -10.08 8.98
C GLN A 44 -2.09 -11.27 9.91
N ASN A 45 -1.01 -11.34 10.68
CA ASN A 45 -0.68 -12.52 11.47
C ASN A 45 -1.09 -12.42 12.95
N ASN A 46 -0.96 -11.26 13.58
CA ASN A 46 -1.09 -11.11 15.03
C ASN A 46 -1.84 -9.84 15.46
N ASP A 47 -2.75 -9.34 14.66
CA ASP A 47 -3.46 -8.09 14.90
C ASP A 47 -4.14 -7.99 16.26
N LEU A 48 -4.88 -9.04 16.65
CA LEU A 48 -5.62 -9.07 17.90
C LEU A 48 -4.70 -8.99 19.13
N GLU A 49 -3.58 -9.68 19.09
CA GLU A 49 -2.61 -9.66 20.19
C GLU A 49 -1.87 -8.31 20.26
N LEU A 50 -1.47 -7.78 19.09
CA LEU A 50 -0.74 -6.51 19.03
C LEU A 50 -1.62 -5.31 19.39
N LEU A 51 -2.92 -5.41 19.12
CA LEU A 51 -3.89 -4.34 19.39
C LEU A 51 -4.63 -4.51 20.72
N LYS A 52 -4.46 -5.61 21.44
CA LYS A 52 -5.27 -6.01 22.61
C LYS A 52 -5.52 -4.88 23.62
N THR A 53 -4.55 -4.00 23.83
CA THR A 53 -4.66 -2.89 24.79
C THR A 53 -5.64 -1.82 24.32
N ASP A 54 -5.66 -1.57 23.01
CA ASP A 54 -6.44 -0.51 22.40
C ASP A 54 -7.71 -1.04 21.72
N LEU A 55 -7.81 -2.35 21.52
CA LEU A 55 -8.90 -2.99 20.81
C LEU A 55 -10.17 -3.06 21.68
N VAL A 56 -11.27 -2.60 21.13
CA VAL A 56 -12.60 -2.69 21.75
C VAL A 56 -13.44 -3.78 21.07
N ALA A 57 -13.49 -3.75 19.75
CA ALA A 57 -14.25 -4.71 18.95
C ALA A 57 -13.66 -4.85 17.55
N THR A 58 -13.95 -5.99 16.91
CA THR A 58 -13.59 -6.26 15.51
C THR A 58 -14.79 -6.76 14.73
N LYS A 59 -14.79 -6.50 13.42
CA LYS A 59 -15.75 -7.03 12.47
C LYS A 59 -15.09 -7.39 11.16
N ASP A 60 -15.26 -8.62 10.71
CA ASP A 60 -14.77 -9.08 9.41
C ASP A 60 -15.88 -9.10 8.38
N VAL A 61 -15.56 -8.66 7.18
CA VAL A 61 -16.44 -8.70 6.01
C VAL A 61 -15.67 -9.19 4.81
N VAL A 62 -16.20 -10.21 4.14
CA VAL A 62 -15.64 -10.67 2.86
C VAL A 62 -16.34 -9.92 1.74
N ILE A 63 -15.58 -9.14 0.98
CA ILE A 63 -16.12 -8.42 -0.17
C ILE A 63 -15.65 -9.07 -1.47
N ARG A 64 -16.59 -9.21 -2.43
CA ARG A 64 -16.33 -9.77 -3.75
C ARG A 64 -16.08 -8.66 -4.76
N PRO A 65 -15.34 -8.93 -5.85
CA PRO A 65 -15.18 -8.00 -6.95
C PRO A 65 -16.54 -7.50 -7.48
N GLY A 66 -16.69 -6.18 -7.63
CA GLY A 66 -17.91 -5.54 -8.11
C GLY A 66 -19.10 -5.60 -7.16
N ALA A 67 -18.91 -6.00 -5.90
CA ALA A 67 -19.99 -6.07 -4.91
C ALA A 67 -19.88 -4.93 -3.90
N SER A 68 -21.03 -4.63 -3.27
CA SER A 68 -21.12 -3.70 -2.14
C SER A 68 -21.56 -4.46 -0.89
N ALA A 69 -21.16 -3.98 0.28
CA ALA A 69 -21.56 -4.52 1.56
C ALA A 69 -21.80 -3.38 2.56
N SER A 70 -22.93 -3.42 3.25
CA SER A 70 -23.25 -2.46 4.32
C SER A 70 -23.08 -3.14 5.67
N ILE A 71 -22.39 -2.45 6.57
CA ILE A 71 -22.11 -2.88 7.92
C ILE A 71 -22.78 -1.93 8.88
N SER A 72 -23.59 -2.45 9.77
CA SER A 72 -24.23 -1.68 10.84
C SER A 72 -23.90 -2.34 12.17
N GLU A 73 -23.00 -1.72 12.91
CA GLU A 73 -22.54 -2.20 14.22
C GLU A 73 -22.64 -1.06 15.24
N PRO A 74 -22.97 -1.36 16.50
CA PRO A 74 -22.92 -0.35 17.54
C PRO A 74 -21.50 0.21 17.67
N MET A 75 -21.38 1.53 17.79
CA MET A 75 -20.14 2.18 18.10
C MET A 75 -19.95 2.16 19.61
N ASP A 76 -18.91 1.47 20.08
CA ASP A 76 -18.60 1.42 21.50
C ASP A 76 -18.30 2.83 22.04
N LYS A 77 -18.67 3.06 23.31
CA LYS A 77 -18.45 4.36 23.98
C LYS A 77 -16.96 4.68 24.11
N ASP A 78 -16.15 3.67 24.38
CA ASP A 78 -14.71 3.78 24.60
C ASP A 78 -13.89 3.81 23.31
N ALA A 79 -14.53 3.53 22.15
CA ALA A 79 -13.88 3.68 20.86
C ALA A 79 -13.67 5.15 20.52
N GLY A 80 -12.45 5.53 20.21
CA GLY A 80 -12.07 6.84 19.67
C GLY A 80 -11.84 6.84 18.17
N TYR A 81 -11.52 5.67 17.61
CA TYR A 81 -11.15 5.48 16.22
C TYR A 81 -11.70 4.18 15.66
N VAL A 82 -11.83 4.15 14.34
CA VAL A 82 -12.10 2.92 13.59
C VAL A 82 -10.94 2.69 12.63
N GLY A 83 -10.21 1.62 12.85
CA GLY A 83 -9.22 1.10 11.90
C GLY A 83 -9.93 0.24 10.86
N VAL A 84 -9.54 0.35 9.61
CA VAL A 84 -10.02 -0.51 8.52
C VAL A 84 -8.82 -1.06 7.78
N VAL A 85 -8.76 -2.37 7.63
CA VAL A 85 -7.69 -3.07 6.91
C VAL A 85 -8.30 -3.95 5.85
N ALA A 86 -7.79 -3.87 4.64
CA ALA A 86 -8.11 -4.81 3.58
C ALA A 86 -6.92 -5.75 3.36
N PHE A 87 -7.18 -7.05 3.50
CA PHE A 87 -6.14 -8.08 3.35
C PHE A 87 -5.99 -8.48 1.89
N PHE A 88 -5.22 -7.66 1.16
CA PHE A 88 -4.89 -7.90 -0.23
C PHE A 88 -3.77 -8.94 -0.37
N ARG A 89 -3.79 -9.69 -1.46
CA ARG A 89 -2.71 -10.63 -1.81
C ARG A 89 -1.36 -9.93 -2.00
N ALA A 90 -1.38 -8.75 -2.61
CA ALA A 90 -0.21 -7.92 -2.85
C ALA A 90 -0.54 -6.47 -2.48
N PRO A 91 -0.42 -6.08 -1.20
CA PRO A 91 -0.73 -4.71 -0.78
C PRO A 91 0.20 -3.72 -1.48
N GLY A 92 -0.33 -2.57 -1.85
CA GLY A 92 0.46 -1.49 -2.43
C GLY A 92 1.51 -0.97 -1.43
N SER A 93 2.68 -0.60 -1.93
CA SER A 93 3.77 -0.01 -1.13
C SER A 93 3.44 1.39 -0.59
N ASP A 94 2.38 2.00 -1.10
CA ASP A 94 1.91 3.33 -0.70
C ASP A 94 1.14 3.35 0.64
N GLY A 95 0.99 2.19 1.29
CA GLY A 95 0.34 2.08 2.60
C GLY A 95 -1.17 2.30 2.61
N VAL A 96 -1.83 2.40 1.45
CA VAL A 96 -3.28 2.68 1.35
C VAL A 96 -4.13 1.40 1.50
N TRP A 97 -3.60 0.35 2.08
CA TRP A 97 -4.28 -0.89 2.43
C TRP A 97 -4.94 -0.83 3.82
N LYS A 98 -4.64 0.21 4.61
CA LYS A 98 -5.29 0.49 5.90
C LYS A 98 -5.77 1.95 5.98
N LEU A 99 -6.85 2.17 6.70
CA LEU A 99 -7.40 3.48 7.02
C LEU A 99 -7.58 3.62 8.52
N LEU A 100 -7.42 4.83 9.04
CA LEU A 100 -7.71 5.17 10.42
C LEU A 100 -8.67 6.35 10.45
N ILE A 101 -9.89 6.12 10.91
CA ILE A 101 -11.00 7.06 10.85
C ILE A 101 -11.40 7.45 12.27
N PRO A 102 -11.31 8.74 12.66
CA PRO A 102 -11.74 9.18 13.98
C PRO A 102 -13.27 9.01 14.15
N LYS A 103 -13.71 8.58 15.33
CA LYS A 103 -15.13 8.39 15.67
C LYS A 103 -16.00 9.60 15.34
N ARG A 104 -15.46 10.81 15.52
CA ARG A 104 -16.17 12.07 15.22
C ARG A 104 -16.65 12.15 13.77
N GLN A 105 -16.00 11.41 12.84
CA GLN A 105 -16.35 11.42 11.43
C GLN A 105 -17.77 10.91 11.16
N TRP A 106 -18.27 9.98 12.01
CA TRP A 106 -19.65 9.50 11.92
C TRP A 106 -20.70 10.54 12.30
N LYS A 107 -20.30 11.68 12.89
CA LYS A 107 -21.21 12.81 13.09
C LYS A 107 -21.46 13.59 11.81
N ASP A 108 -20.45 13.61 10.93
CA ASP A 108 -20.46 14.40 9.70
C ASP A 108 -20.88 13.55 8.49
N THR A 109 -20.58 12.25 8.53
CA THR A 109 -20.85 11.32 7.42
C THR A 109 -21.30 9.97 7.97
N ASP A 110 -22.56 9.63 7.83
CA ASP A 110 -23.13 8.34 8.23
C ASP A 110 -24.13 7.87 7.14
N PRO A 111 -23.89 6.77 6.43
CA PRO A 111 -22.75 5.86 6.56
C PRO A 111 -21.43 6.41 6.00
N VAL A 112 -20.34 5.96 6.59
CA VAL A 112 -19.01 6.20 6.04
C VAL A 112 -18.80 5.27 4.84
N LYS A 113 -18.47 5.86 3.68
CA LYS A 113 -18.26 5.10 2.44
C LYS A 113 -16.79 4.83 2.19
N ILE A 114 -16.46 3.58 1.94
CA ILE A 114 -15.10 3.10 1.67
C ILE A 114 -15.10 2.33 0.35
N HIS A 115 -14.32 2.81 -0.60
CA HIS A 115 -14.10 2.14 -1.86
C HIS A 115 -12.89 1.21 -1.77
N VAL A 116 -13.05 0.00 -2.29
CA VAL A 116 -11.98 -1.01 -2.38
C VAL A 116 -11.68 -1.24 -3.85
N GLN A 117 -10.51 -0.80 -4.30
CA GLN A 117 -10.14 -0.84 -5.70
C GLN A 117 -8.72 -1.33 -5.90
N GLY A 118 -8.52 -2.31 -6.75
CA GLY A 118 -7.21 -2.93 -6.94
C GLY A 118 -6.68 -3.44 -5.60
N ASN A 119 -5.58 -2.90 -5.12
CA ASN A 119 -4.96 -3.23 -3.83
C ASN A 119 -4.97 -2.05 -2.85
N ARG A 120 -6.00 -1.19 -2.93
CA ARG A 120 -6.10 0.07 -2.19
C ARG A 120 -7.47 0.26 -1.57
N LEU A 121 -7.50 0.96 -0.44
CA LEU A 121 -8.70 1.54 0.15
C LEU A 121 -8.77 3.02 -0.18
N ALA A 122 -9.96 3.52 -0.47
CA ALA A 122 -10.25 4.93 -0.58
C ALA A 122 -11.47 5.26 0.29
N TYR A 123 -11.42 6.39 0.98
CA TYR A 123 -12.47 6.84 1.87
C TYR A 123 -13.12 8.09 1.26
N GLU A 124 -14.44 8.07 1.15
CA GLU A 124 -15.22 9.20 0.66
C GLU A 124 -15.71 10.03 1.83
N GLY A 125 -15.40 11.33 1.88
CA GLY A 125 -15.88 12.27 2.89
C GLY A 125 -14.82 13.01 3.71
N ALA A 126 -13.61 12.47 3.87
CA ALA A 126 -12.43 13.20 4.31
C ALA A 126 -11.24 12.73 3.49
N LYS A 127 -10.30 13.61 3.20
CA LYS A 127 -9.08 13.20 2.51
C LYS A 127 -8.46 12.05 3.29
N PRO A 128 -8.30 10.86 2.70
CA PRO A 128 -7.60 9.77 3.36
C PRO A 128 -6.21 10.30 3.70
N ARG A 129 -5.91 10.38 4.99
CA ARG A 129 -4.51 10.55 5.38
C ARG A 129 -3.88 9.19 5.24
N PRO A 130 -2.94 9.00 4.30
CA PRO A 130 -2.12 7.81 4.36
C PRO A 130 -1.53 7.77 5.76
N VAL A 131 -1.59 6.63 6.40
CA VAL A 131 -0.93 6.43 7.69
C VAL A 131 0.56 6.31 7.36
N THR A 132 1.19 7.44 7.11
CA THR A 132 2.63 7.53 7.01
C THR A 132 3.21 7.36 8.40
N ARG A 133 4.25 6.56 8.52
CA ARG A 133 5.12 6.61 9.69
C ARG A 133 5.46 8.06 9.93
N ASP A 134 5.30 8.54 11.17
CA ASP A 134 5.93 9.77 11.60
C ASP A 134 7.45 9.58 11.50
N THR A 135 7.98 9.88 10.33
CA THR A 135 9.38 10.24 10.24
C THR A 135 9.44 11.59 10.93
N PRO A 136 10.25 11.75 12.00
CA PRO A 136 10.41 13.06 12.61
C PRO A 136 10.87 14.01 11.51
N GLN A 137 9.97 14.88 11.10
CA GLN A 137 10.30 15.95 10.19
C GLN A 137 11.23 16.89 10.98
N GLN A 138 12.52 16.70 10.77
CA GLN A 138 13.50 17.67 11.17
C GLN A 138 13.11 18.97 10.48
N SER A 139 12.45 19.83 11.22
CA SER A 139 12.23 21.21 10.83
C SER A 139 13.61 21.87 10.73
N VAL A 140 14.13 21.92 9.53
CA VAL A 140 15.23 22.84 9.20
C VAL A 140 14.64 24.24 9.26
N PRO A 141 15.13 25.11 10.15
CA PRO A 141 14.68 26.50 10.14
C PRO A 141 15.06 27.12 8.80
N ALA A 142 14.06 27.63 8.11
CA ALA A 142 14.28 28.49 6.94
C ALA A 142 15.06 29.72 7.41
N VAL A 143 16.34 29.73 7.19
CA VAL A 143 17.14 30.96 7.27
C VAL A 143 16.69 31.84 6.12
N ALA A 144 15.96 32.88 6.49
CA ALA A 144 15.68 34.01 5.62
C ALA A 144 17.02 34.59 5.12
N ALA A 145 17.30 34.41 3.83
CA ALA A 145 18.31 35.20 3.15
C ALA A 145 17.59 36.42 2.59
N SER A 146 17.70 37.49 3.37
CA SER A 146 17.36 38.86 2.95
C SER A 146 18.49 39.40 2.12
N ALA A 147 18.11 39.90 0.95
CA ALA A 147 18.65 41.03 0.16
C ALA A 147 20.14 41.34 0.18
N ALA A 148 20.69 41.42 -1.00
CA ALA A 148 21.35 42.67 -1.45
C ALA A 148 21.59 42.66 -2.96
N SER A 149 21.09 43.71 -3.55
CA SER A 149 21.31 44.19 -4.90
C SER A 149 22.79 44.46 -5.14
N GLY A 150 23.23 44.31 -6.38
CA GLY A 150 24.48 44.95 -6.80
C GLY A 150 25.07 44.42 -8.09
N VAL A 151 24.64 45.01 -9.15
CA VAL A 151 25.35 45.54 -10.36
C VAL A 151 26.41 44.71 -11.10
N SER A 152 26.10 44.57 -12.34
CA SER A 152 26.88 45.02 -13.53
C SER A 152 27.99 44.12 -14.09
N GLU A 153 27.71 43.83 -15.33
CA GLU A 153 28.56 43.88 -16.54
C GLU A 153 29.84 43.07 -16.68
N ALA A 154 29.82 42.42 -17.71
CA ALA A 154 30.73 42.42 -18.89
C ALA A 154 31.11 40.97 -19.28
N SER A 155 30.59 40.59 -20.39
CA SER A 155 31.24 40.53 -21.71
C SER A 155 32.16 39.34 -21.97
N ALA A 156 31.82 38.77 -23.12
CA ALA A 156 32.68 38.17 -24.15
C ALA A 156 33.11 36.69 -24.01
N ALA A 157 32.49 35.88 -24.84
CA ALA A 157 33.07 35.25 -26.04
C ALA A 157 34.14 34.18 -25.82
N ALA A 158 33.83 33.04 -26.32
CA ALA A 158 34.57 32.18 -27.25
C ALA A 158 34.08 30.74 -27.08
N LYS A 159 33.31 30.20 -27.98
CA LYS A 159 33.61 29.62 -29.28
C LYS A 159 34.38 28.32 -29.18
N ALA A 160 33.65 27.30 -29.61
CA ALA A 160 34.09 26.12 -30.35
C ALA A 160 34.86 25.03 -29.61
N ALA A 161 34.35 23.81 -29.57
CA ALA A 161 34.63 22.78 -30.54
C ALA A 161 34.07 21.46 -30.03
N SER A 162 33.16 20.88 -30.78
CA SER A 162 33.04 19.42 -30.86
C SER A 162 34.21 18.89 -31.67
N PRO A 163 34.61 17.67 -31.43
CA PRO A 163 34.38 16.72 -32.50
C PRO A 163 33.91 15.36 -32.05
N SER A 164 33.05 14.82 -32.90
CA SER A 164 32.72 13.43 -33.10
C SER A 164 33.96 12.60 -33.37
N LEU A 165 33.84 11.32 -33.09
CA LEU A 165 34.30 10.17 -33.84
C LEU A 165 34.08 8.97 -32.92
N GLU A 166 33.09 8.12 -33.13
CA GLU A 166 33.02 7.04 -34.09
C GLU A 166 34.05 5.91 -33.84
N SER A 167 33.47 4.73 -33.78
CA SER A 167 34.03 3.46 -34.15
C SER A 167 34.81 2.69 -33.08
N ALA A 168 34.23 1.60 -32.65
CA ALA A 168 34.69 0.27 -32.96
C ALA A 168 33.69 -0.77 -32.43
N ALA A 169 33.02 -1.30 -33.37
CA ALA A 169 32.48 -2.62 -33.44
C ALA A 169 33.55 -3.68 -33.22
N ASP A 170 33.03 -4.80 -32.82
CA ASP A 170 33.52 -6.11 -33.22
C ASP A 170 34.31 -6.93 -32.20
N SER A 171 33.81 -8.09 -32.17
CA SER A 171 34.43 -9.38 -31.88
C SER A 171 33.94 -10.05 -30.61
N VAL A 172 33.32 -11.15 -30.67
CA VAL A 172 33.33 -12.45 -31.29
C VAL A 172 32.56 -13.35 -30.33
N LYS A 173 31.46 -13.95 -30.62
CA LYS A 173 31.21 -15.22 -31.28
C LYS A 173 31.99 -16.40 -30.67
N SER A 174 31.22 -17.36 -30.26
CA SER A 174 31.55 -18.79 -30.13
C SER A 174 31.74 -19.28 -28.69
N ALA A 175 31.00 -20.20 -28.22
CA ALA A 175 30.82 -21.61 -28.47
C ALA A 175 29.63 -22.11 -27.64
N LYS A 176 28.60 -22.66 -28.12
CA LYS A 176 28.28 -23.95 -28.74
C LYS A 176 28.70 -25.15 -27.90
N ALA A 177 27.64 -25.84 -27.49
CA ALA A 177 27.46 -27.30 -27.47
C ALA A 177 27.98 -28.12 -26.29
N GLY A 178 27.07 -28.88 -25.79
CA GLY A 178 27.24 -30.09 -25.00
C GLY A 178 25.92 -30.40 -24.32
N ALA A 179 24.91 -30.90 -24.86
CA ALA A 179 24.48 -32.18 -25.41
C ALA A 179 24.90 -33.38 -24.56
N SER A 180 23.90 -34.10 -24.22
CA SER A 180 23.75 -35.52 -23.90
C SER A 180 23.25 -35.73 -22.47
N ALA A 181 21.97 -36.10 -22.26
CA ALA A 181 21.30 -37.38 -22.55
C ALA A 181 21.95 -38.57 -21.77
N VAL A 182 21.15 -39.26 -21.10
CA VAL A 182 21.01 -40.67 -20.83
C VAL A 182 20.25 -40.84 -19.52
N ALA A 183 19.05 -41.21 -19.52
CA ALA A 183 18.36 -42.47 -19.75
C ALA A 183 18.04 -43.17 -18.42
N ARG A 184 16.71 -43.38 -18.27
CA ARG A 184 16.04 -44.62 -17.92
C ARG A 184 16.64 -45.58 -16.88
N SER A 185 15.83 -45.80 -15.87
CA SER A 185 15.47 -47.13 -15.37
C SER A 185 14.31 -46.93 -14.39
N ALA A 186 13.09 -47.26 -14.59
CA ALA A 186 12.44 -48.55 -14.81
C ALA A 186 12.64 -49.56 -13.67
N GLY A 187 11.53 -49.89 -13.09
CA GLY A 187 11.34 -51.08 -12.30
C GLY A 187 11.03 -50.75 -10.86
N GLY A 188 9.94 -51.10 -10.31
CA GLY A 188 9.07 -52.20 -10.33
C GLY A 188 8.55 -52.45 -8.96
N LEU A 189 7.28 -52.49 -8.84
CA LEU A 189 6.45 -53.60 -8.38
C LEU A 189 6.55 -54.06 -6.93
N LEU A 190 5.35 -54.14 -6.39
CA LEU A 190 4.74 -55.13 -5.50
C LEU A 190 4.75 -54.81 -4.01
N SER A 191 3.55 -54.57 -3.56
CA SER A 191 2.70 -55.42 -2.70
C SER A 191 3.15 -55.58 -1.25
N ASN A 192 2.45 -55.07 -0.33
CA ASN A 192 1.51 -55.79 0.52
C ASN A 192 0.64 -54.79 1.27
#